data_39d2848777d08efe9ec61af51846103d
#
_entry.id   39d2848777d08efe9ec61af51846103d
#
_cell.length_a   1.000
_cell.length_b   1.000
_cell.length_c   1.000
_cell.angle_alpha   90.00
_cell.angle_beta   90.00
_cell.angle_gamma   90.00
#
_symmetry.space_group_name_H-M   'P 1'
#
loop_
_entity.id
_entity.type
_entity.pdbx_description
1 polymer ?
#
loop_
_entity_poly.entity_id
_entity_poly.type
_entity_poly.pdbx_seq_one_letter_code
_entity_poly.pdbx_strand_id
1 'polypeptide(L)'
;MIFLWKGANILYRHCTTEKTAAQQRLFERTLLEATHHQPYQDISVSQLCQLSGLSRKTFYRLFENKEDVLVALIDHTIMEYETFIGPSDSIGKNILNEPMNYFAYWRCHKQLLDILAKTNKTALLLERSVDHILREQREVRAHFGVDQEPYAEDALLFYVSGMMSLVIRWYQSDFARPESEMVELLNRLLYTPPVKHAKYISK
;
A
#
# COMPACT_ATOMS: atom_id res chain seq x y z
N MET A 1 -21.51 4.34 -5.21
CA MET A 1 -21.19 4.71 -6.61
C MET A 1 -19.74 4.26 -6.80
N ILE A 2 -19.56 3.13 -7.52
CA ILE A 2 -18.25 2.51 -7.71
C ILE A 2 -17.54 3.35 -8.76
N PHE A 3 -16.54 4.13 -8.34
CA PHE A 3 -15.66 4.80 -9.28
C PHE A 3 -14.82 3.74 -10.00
N LEU A 4 -15.20 3.47 -11.25
CA LEU A 4 -14.32 2.80 -12.22
C LEU A 4 -13.17 3.73 -12.52
N TRP A 5 -12.05 3.51 -11.91
CA TRP A 5 -10.81 4.22 -12.20
C TRP A 5 -10.34 3.88 -13.60
N LYS A 6 -10.44 4.84 -14.54
CA LYS A 6 -10.10 4.65 -15.96
C LYS A 6 -8.60 4.47 -16.24
N GLY A 7 -7.73 4.55 -15.23
CA GLY A 7 -6.27 4.47 -15.39
C GLY A 7 -5.63 3.16 -14.93
N ALA A 8 -6.27 2.39 -14.07
CA ALA A 8 -5.71 1.13 -13.55
C ALA A 8 -5.90 -0.01 -14.55
N ASN A 9 -5.30 0.12 -15.72
CA ASN A 9 -5.08 -1.03 -16.58
C ASN A 9 -3.98 -1.86 -15.93
N ILE A 10 -4.30 -3.11 -15.61
CA ILE A 10 -3.31 -4.17 -15.35
C ILE A 10 -2.91 -4.30 -13.88
N LEU A 11 -3.79 -4.72 -13.01
CA LEU A 11 -3.29 -5.45 -11.85
C LEU A 11 -3.36 -6.96 -12.08
N TYR A 12 -4.37 -7.47 -12.79
CA TYR A 12 -4.49 -8.91 -12.96
C TYR A 12 -5.14 -9.27 -14.30
N ARG A 13 -4.70 -10.38 -14.88
CA ARG A 13 -5.21 -10.91 -16.14
C ARG A 13 -6.73 -10.88 -16.16
N HIS A 14 -7.34 -10.12 -17.07
CA HIS A 14 -8.78 -10.14 -17.34
C HIS A 14 -9.73 -9.46 -16.34
N CYS A 15 -9.27 -8.51 -15.51
CA CYS A 15 -10.17 -7.71 -14.68
C CYS A 15 -10.79 -6.55 -15.48
N THR A 16 -11.51 -6.85 -16.56
CA THR A 16 -12.05 -5.86 -17.50
C THR A 16 -13.50 -5.48 -17.26
N THR A 17 -14.19 -6.15 -16.33
CA THR A 17 -15.59 -5.93 -16.02
C THR A 17 -15.81 -5.75 -14.52
N GLU A 18 -16.88 -5.04 -14.13
CA GLU A 18 -17.28 -4.91 -12.73
C GLU A 18 -17.39 -6.26 -12.01
N LYS A 19 -17.94 -7.27 -12.72
CA LYS A 19 -18.07 -8.61 -12.20
C LYS A 19 -16.71 -9.24 -11.88
N THR A 20 -15.72 -9.10 -12.77
CA THR A 20 -14.37 -9.66 -12.54
C THR A 20 -13.64 -8.91 -11.43
N ALA A 21 -13.79 -7.60 -11.34
CA ALA A 21 -13.28 -6.80 -10.24
C ALA A 21 -13.88 -7.23 -8.89
N ALA A 22 -15.21 -7.41 -8.82
CA ALA A 22 -15.88 -7.89 -7.62
C ALA A 22 -15.42 -9.30 -7.20
N GLN A 23 -15.18 -10.20 -8.16
CA GLN A 23 -14.67 -11.54 -7.90
C GLN A 23 -13.23 -11.51 -7.38
N GLN A 24 -12.40 -10.65 -7.94
CA GLN A 24 -11.02 -10.43 -7.46
C GLN A 24 -11.02 -9.93 -6.01
N ARG A 25 -11.80 -8.88 -5.71
CA ARG A 25 -11.96 -8.34 -4.34
C ARG A 25 -12.50 -9.37 -3.36
N LEU A 26 -13.36 -10.27 -3.82
CA LEU A 26 -13.87 -11.35 -2.99
C LEU A 26 -12.75 -12.32 -2.59
N PHE A 27 -11.84 -12.71 -3.50
CA PHE A 27 -10.69 -13.54 -3.16
C PHE A 27 -9.73 -12.85 -2.19
N GLU A 28 -9.47 -11.56 -2.36
CA GLU A 28 -8.62 -10.77 -1.46
C GLU A 28 -9.17 -10.74 -0.03
N ARG A 29 -10.47 -10.42 0.11
CA ARG A 29 -11.15 -10.46 1.41
C ARG A 29 -11.16 -11.86 2.01
N THR A 30 -11.43 -12.87 1.19
CA THR A 30 -11.40 -14.27 1.63
C THR A 30 -10.02 -14.68 2.13
N LEU A 31 -8.96 -14.19 1.49
CA LEU A 31 -7.59 -14.42 1.95
C LEU A 31 -7.35 -13.79 3.34
N LEU A 32 -7.75 -12.52 3.53
CA LEU A 32 -7.65 -11.87 4.83
C LEU A 32 -8.43 -12.65 5.90
N GLU A 33 -9.69 -12.96 5.67
CA GLU A 33 -10.54 -13.71 6.61
C GLU A 33 -9.91 -15.06 6.97
N ALA A 34 -9.39 -15.80 5.98
CA ALA A 34 -8.77 -17.10 6.22
C ALA A 34 -7.55 -17.00 7.14
N THR A 35 -6.80 -15.87 7.12
CA THR A 35 -5.63 -15.69 7.99
C THR A 35 -5.96 -15.46 9.45
N HIS A 36 -7.22 -15.22 9.82
CA HIS A 36 -7.66 -15.23 11.22
C HIS A 36 -7.68 -16.64 11.82
N HIS A 37 -7.84 -17.65 10.98
CA HIS A 37 -8.04 -19.03 11.42
C HIS A 37 -6.81 -19.93 11.23
N GLN A 38 -5.93 -19.58 10.29
CA GLN A 38 -4.74 -20.37 9.98
C GLN A 38 -3.63 -19.50 9.37
N PRO A 39 -2.35 -19.92 9.47
CA PRO A 39 -1.25 -19.20 8.83
C PRO A 39 -1.43 -19.09 7.31
N TYR A 40 -0.96 -17.98 6.73
CA TYR A 40 -1.02 -17.75 5.30
C TYR A 40 -0.44 -18.92 4.48
N GLN A 41 0.65 -19.53 4.93
CA GLN A 41 1.31 -20.65 4.25
C GLN A 41 0.36 -21.83 4.03
N ASP A 42 -0.49 -22.10 5.01
CA ASP A 42 -1.39 -23.26 5.04
C ASP A 42 -2.67 -23.05 4.23
N ILE A 43 -2.95 -21.79 3.81
CA ILE A 43 -4.11 -21.49 2.98
C ILE A 43 -3.85 -21.96 1.54
N SER A 44 -4.71 -22.85 1.03
CA SER A 44 -4.65 -23.34 -0.32
C SER A 44 -5.62 -22.59 -1.26
N VAL A 45 -5.35 -22.62 -2.58
CA VAL A 45 -6.29 -22.11 -3.60
C VAL A 45 -7.65 -22.81 -3.52
N SER A 46 -7.67 -24.10 -3.19
CA SER A 46 -8.92 -24.85 -3.03
C SER A 46 -9.77 -24.31 -1.88
N GLN A 47 -9.16 -23.99 -0.75
CA GLN A 47 -9.83 -23.36 0.38
C GLN A 47 -10.33 -21.96 0.05
N LEU A 48 -9.53 -21.14 -0.65
CA LEU A 48 -9.98 -19.83 -1.11
C LEU A 48 -11.20 -19.92 -2.01
N CYS A 49 -11.21 -20.89 -2.93
CA CYS A 49 -12.39 -21.14 -3.78
C CYS A 49 -13.60 -21.59 -2.97
N GLN A 50 -13.42 -22.48 -2.00
CA GLN A 50 -14.49 -22.97 -1.14
C GLN A 50 -15.07 -21.84 -0.28
N LEU A 51 -14.23 -21.06 0.39
CA LEU A 51 -14.65 -19.98 1.28
C LEU A 51 -15.30 -18.82 0.52
N SER A 52 -14.79 -18.50 -0.67
CA SER A 52 -15.35 -17.43 -1.51
C SER A 52 -16.63 -17.85 -2.26
N GLY A 53 -16.91 -19.14 -2.34
CA GLY A 53 -18.00 -19.67 -3.19
C GLY A 53 -17.72 -19.57 -4.70
N LEU A 54 -16.47 -19.29 -5.10
CA LEU A 54 -16.06 -19.16 -6.49
C LEU A 54 -15.33 -20.40 -6.98
N SER A 55 -15.49 -20.71 -8.28
CA SER A 55 -14.85 -21.88 -8.88
C SER A 55 -13.34 -21.71 -9.06
N ARG A 56 -12.60 -22.85 -9.08
CA ARG A 56 -11.16 -22.84 -9.46
C ARG A 56 -10.95 -22.27 -10.86
N LYS A 57 -11.88 -22.46 -11.80
CA LYS A 57 -11.83 -21.84 -13.12
C LYS A 57 -11.88 -20.31 -13.02
N THR A 58 -12.69 -19.78 -12.11
CA THR A 58 -12.75 -18.33 -11.85
C THR A 58 -11.42 -17.84 -11.23
N PHE A 59 -10.87 -18.60 -10.28
CA PHE A 59 -9.58 -18.28 -9.68
C PHE A 59 -8.48 -18.17 -10.73
N TYR A 60 -8.24 -19.24 -11.51
CA TYR A 60 -7.15 -19.28 -12.49
C TYR A 60 -7.36 -18.38 -13.71
N ARG A 61 -8.55 -17.84 -13.89
CA ARG A 61 -8.78 -16.75 -14.84
C ARG A 61 -8.21 -15.41 -14.29
N LEU A 62 -8.25 -15.20 -12.99
CA LEU A 62 -7.86 -13.93 -12.34
C LEU A 62 -6.41 -13.96 -11.82
N PHE A 63 -5.95 -15.10 -11.32
CA PHE A 63 -4.69 -15.29 -10.62
C PHE A 63 -4.00 -16.57 -11.09
N GLU A 64 -2.68 -16.60 -11.06
CA GLU A 64 -1.92 -17.83 -11.31
C GLU A 64 -1.78 -18.66 -10.03
N ASN A 65 -1.62 -18.00 -8.90
CA ASN A 65 -1.37 -18.61 -7.61
C ASN A 65 -1.91 -17.74 -6.47
N LYS A 66 -1.72 -18.19 -5.24
CA LYS A 66 -2.15 -17.47 -4.03
C LYS A 66 -1.36 -16.18 -3.80
N GLU A 67 -0.10 -16.14 -4.20
CA GLU A 67 0.76 -14.97 -4.09
C GLU A 67 0.20 -13.80 -4.89
N ASP A 68 -0.37 -14.05 -6.06
CA ASP A 68 -1.01 -13.01 -6.88
C ASP A 68 -2.19 -12.36 -6.15
N VAL A 69 -2.95 -13.16 -5.35
CA VAL A 69 -4.03 -12.61 -4.51
C VAL A 69 -3.46 -11.67 -3.44
N LEU A 70 -2.34 -12.02 -2.83
CA LEU A 70 -1.67 -11.16 -1.84
C LEU A 70 -1.14 -9.88 -2.49
N VAL A 71 -0.53 -9.97 -3.68
CA VAL A 71 -0.06 -8.80 -4.43
C VAL A 71 -1.25 -7.90 -4.80
N ALA A 72 -2.37 -8.48 -5.27
CA ALA A 72 -3.60 -7.73 -5.53
C ALA A 72 -4.12 -6.99 -4.30
N LEU A 73 -4.13 -7.66 -3.17
CA LEU A 73 -4.55 -7.07 -1.91
C LEU A 73 -3.66 -5.89 -1.50
N ILE A 74 -2.33 -6.01 -1.67
CA ILE A 74 -1.39 -4.92 -1.40
C ILE A 74 -1.69 -3.73 -2.32
N ASP A 75 -1.76 -3.96 -3.63
CA ASP A 75 -1.99 -2.92 -4.63
C ASP A 75 -3.31 -2.18 -4.38
N HIS A 76 -4.37 -2.92 -4.10
CA HIS A 76 -5.66 -2.30 -3.78
C HIS A 76 -5.62 -1.54 -2.45
N THR A 77 -4.90 -2.03 -1.44
CA THR A 77 -4.73 -1.29 -0.18
C THR A 77 -3.98 0.02 -0.42
N ILE A 78 -2.97 0.05 -1.27
CA ILE A 78 -2.27 1.28 -1.64
C ILE A 78 -3.21 2.25 -2.37
N MET A 79 -3.97 1.77 -3.36
CA MET A 79 -4.91 2.58 -4.15
C MET A 79 -6.09 3.09 -3.31
N GLU A 80 -6.60 2.29 -2.38
CA GLU A 80 -7.71 2.68 -1.50
C GLU A 80 -7.33 3.81 -0.54
N TYR A 81 -6.06 3.94 -0.19
CA TYR A 81 -5.60 5.10 0.56
C TYR A 81 -5.92 6.41 -0.15
N GLU A 82 -5.76 6.48 -1.46
CA GLU A 82 -6.09 7.67 -2.26
C GLU A 82 -7.57 8.02 -2.19
N THR A 83 -8.45 6.99 -2.18
CA THR A 83 -9.89 7.20 -2.04
C THR A 83 -10.32 7.51 -0.60
N PHE A 84 -9.58 7.00 0.39
CA PHE A 84 -9.81 7.26 1.81
C PHE A 84 -9.65 8.74 2.16
N ILE A 85 -8.69 9.42 1.52
CA ILE A 85 -8.42 10.85 1.77
C ILE A 85 -9.32 11.80 0.99
N GLY A 86 -10.25 11.31 0.16
CA GLY A 86 -11.28 12.11 -0.50
C GLY A 86 -10.99 12.46 -1.96
N PRO A 87 -11.83 13.30 -2.61
CA PRO A 87 -11.74 13.58 -4.03
C PRO A 87 -10.42 14.22 -4.45
N SER A 88 -10.02 14.00 -5.70
CA SER A 88 -8.70 14.26 -6.28
C SER A 88 -8.11 15.67 -6.13
N ASP A 89 -8.92 16.67 -5.82
CA ASP A 89 -8.44 18.03 -5.51
C ASP A 89 -7.61 18.10 -4.21
N SER A 90 -7.54 17.00 -3.50
CA SER A 90 -6.95 16.87 -2.17
C SER A 90 -5.78 15.89 -2.06
N ILE A 91 -5.56 14.98 -3.04
CA ILE A 91 -4.66 13.81 -2.88
C ILE A 91 -3.25 14.23 -2.44
N GLY A 92 -2.58 15.09 -3.17
CA GLY A 92 -1.23 15.50 -2.79
C GLY A 92 -1.17 16.46 -1.59
N LYS A 93 -2.22 17.25 -1.38
CA LYS A 93 -2.30 18.07 -0.17
C LYS A 93 -2.48 17.23 1.09
N ASN A 94 -3.13 16.07 0.98
CA ASN A 94 -3.50 15.26 2.13
C ASN A 94 -2.36 14.35 2.64
N ILE A 95 -1.55 13.73 1.76
CA ILE A 95 -0.40 12.93 2.22
C ILE A 95 0.62 13.80 2.97
N LEU A 96 0.88 15.02 2.47
CA LEU A 96 1.82 15.95 3.08
C LEU A 96 1.21 16.77 4.21
N ASN A 97 -0.08 17.13 4.08
CA ASN A 97 -0.75 18.03 5.02
C ASN A 97 -1.50 17.28 6.13
N GLU A 98 -1.83 16.00 5.92
CA GLU A 98 -2.52 15.17 6.91
C GLU A 98 -1.83 13.82 7.13
N PRO A 99 -0.56 13.79 7.55
CA PRO A 99 0.15 12.54 7.80
C PRO A 99 -0.50 11.70 8.91
N MET A 100 -1.37 12.30 9.73
CA MET A 100 -2.19 11.60 10.72
C MET A 100 -3.06 10.53 10.05
N ASN A 101 -3.74 10.88 8.95
CA ASN A 101 -4.60 9.96 8.21
C ASN A 101 -3.79 8.80 7.59
N TYR A 102 -2.56 9.07 7.14
CA TYR A 102 -1.68 8.05 6.61
C TYR A 102 -1.32 6.99 7.67
N PHE A 103 -0.90 7.40 8.84
CA PHE A 103 -0.57 6.47 9.91
C PHE A 103 -1.81 5.73 10.43
N ALA A 104 -2.94 6.44 10.62
CA ALA A 104 -4.21 5.83 11.02
C ALA A 104 -4.67 4.77 10.00
N TYR A 105 -4.57 5.07 8.71
CA TYR A 105 -4.89 4.14 7.63
C TYR A 105 -4.08 2.84 7.74
N TRP A 106 -2.76 2.94 7.86
CA TRP A 106 -1.90 1.76 7.93
C TRP A 106 -2.08 0.97 9.23
N ARG A 107 -2.42 1.63 10.34
CA ARG A 107 -2.80 0.93 11.58
C ARG A 107 -4.07 0.10 11.39
N CYS A 108 -5.06 0.61 10.66
CA CYS A 108 -6.27 -0.16 10.33
C CYS A 108 -5.98 -1.39 9.46
N HIS A 109 -4.87 -1.40 8.72
CA HIS A 109 -4.45 -2.51 7.86
C HIS A 109 -3.42 -3.44 8.52
N LYS A 110 -3.40 -3.50 9.87
CA LYS A 110 -2.49 -4.34 10.66
C LYS A 110 -2.49 -5.79 10.19
N GLN A 111 -3.63 -6.35 9.82
CA GLN A 111 -3.74 -7.74 9.38
C GLN A 111 -2.93 -8.02 8.10
N LEU A 112 -2.94 -7.12 7.13
CA LEU A 112 -2.08 -7.23 5.96
C LEU A 112 -0.59 -7.17 6.36
N LEU A 113 -0.22 -6.25 7.24
CA LEU A 113 1.15 -6.14 7.75
C LEU A 113 1.58 -7.41 8.50
N ASP A 114 0.67 -8.03 9.27
CA ASP A 114 0.92 -9.32 9.96
C ASP A 114 1.22 -10.45 8.95
N ILE A 115 0.47 -10.53 7.83
CA ILE A 115 0.73 -11.51 6.77
C ILE A 115 2.12 -11.28 6.18
N LEU A 116 2.43 -10.04 5.81
CA LEU A 116 3.70 -9.68 5.18
C LEU A 116 4.90 -9.94 6.10
N ALA A 117 4.78 -9.63 7.38
CA ALA A 117 5.83 -9.86 8.36
C ALA A 117 6.07 -11.37 8.59
N LYS A 118 5.00 -12.14 8.81
CA LYS A 118 5.07 -13.59 9.04
C LYS A 118 5.58 -14.37 7.83
N THR A 119 5.47 -13.80 6.63
CA THR A 119 5.94 -14.43 5.38
C THR A 119 7.27 -13.86 4.87
N ASN A 120 7.91 -12.92 5.62
CA ASN A 120 9.10 -12.18 5.20
C ASN A 120 8.89 -11.38 3.87
N LYS A 121 7.68 -10.89 3.63
CA LYS A 121 7.29 -10.16 2.41
C LYS A 121 7.07 -8.65 2.63
N THR A 122 7.55 -8.10 3.74
CA THR A 122 7.40 -6.65 4.03
C THR A 122 8.05 -5.76 2.97
N ALA A 123 9.15 -6.22 2.34
CA ALA A 123 9.78 -5.49 1.24
C ALA A 123 8.86 -5.34 0.02
N LEU A 124 7.94 -6.30 -0.20
CA LEU A 124 6.97 -6.23 -1.29
C LEU A 124 6.02 -5.03 -1.14
N LEU A 125 5.67 -4.66 0.08
CA LEU A 125 4.84 -3.48 0.32
C LEU A 125 5.55 -2.19 -0.14
N LEU A 126 6.84 -2.05 0.17
CA LEU A 126 7.64 -0.92 -0.30
C LEU A 126 7.77 -0.91 -1.82
N GLU A 127 8.12 -2.05 -2.42
CA GLU A 127 8.24 -2.22 -3.87
C GLU A 127 6.94 -1.82 -4.58
N ARG A 128 5.79 -2.33 -4.12
CA ARG A 128 4.49 -2.02 -4.73
C ARG A 128 4.09 -0.55 -4.56
N SER A 129 4.44 0.07 -3.42
CA SER A 129 4.18 1.50 -3.20
C SER A 129 5.00 2.38 -4.14
N VAL A 130 6.27 2.03 -4.36
CA VAL A 130 7.14 2.71 -5.33
C VAL A 130 6.63 2.52 -6.75
N ASP A 131 6.31 1.28 -7.14
CA ASP A 131 5.75 0.97 -8.46
C ASP A 131 4.45 1.72 -8.74
N HIS A 132 3.59 1.86 -7.73
CA HIS A 132 2.33 2.60 -7.86
C HIS A 132 2.61 4.08 -8.16
N ILE A 133 3.45 4.72 -7.37
CA ILE A 133 3.83 6.13 -7.58
C ILE A 133 4.50 6.36 -8.93
N LEU A 134 5.40 5.48 -9.37
CA LEU A 134 6.07 5.59 -10.66
C LEU A 134 5.09 5.45 -11.85
N ARG A 135 4.05 4.63 -11.71
CA ARG A 135 3.00 4.49 -12.74
C ARG A 135 2.08 5.70 -12.81
N GLU A 136 1.73 6.25 -11.65
CA GLU A 136 0.81 7.39 -11.53
C GLU A 136 1.52 8.76 -11.60
N GLN A 137 2.81 8.77 -11.90
CA GLN A 137 3.68 9.94 -11.88
C GLN A 137 3.08 11.20 -12.51
N ARG A 138 2.41 11.07 -13.68
CA ARG A 138 1.89 12.24 -14.39
C ARG A 138 0.83 12.96 -13.57
N GLU A 139 -0.12 12.23 -13.00
CA GLU A 139 -1.19 12.80 -12.17
C GLU A 139 -0.67 13.29 -10.83
N VAL A 140 0.22 12.51 -10.21
CA VAL A 140 0.88 12.86 -8.94
C VAL A 140 1.74 14.12 -9.10
N ARG A 141 2.55 14.24 -10.14
CA ARG A 141 3.38 15.42 -10.41
C ARG A 141 2.55 16.67 -10.60
N ALA A 142 1.51 16.61 -11.45
CA ALA A 142 0.59 17.73 -11.66
C ALA A 142 -0.04 18.18 -10.34
N HIS A 143 -0.36 17.22 -9.49
CA HIS A 143 -1.02 17.46 -8.21
C HIS A 143 -0.07 18.11 -7.18
N PHE A 144 1.17 17.66 -7.08
CA PHE A 144 2.18 18.26 -6.17
C PHE A 144 2.73 19.59 -6.70
N GLY A 145 2.37 20.00 -7.93
CA GLY A 145 2.91 21.19 -8.55
C GLY A 145 4.41 21.09 -8.86
N VAL A 146 4.94 19.85 -8.94
CA VAL A 146 6.37 19.56 -9.15
C VAL A 146 6.70 19.20 -10.59
N ASP A 147 5.76 19.37 -11.52
CA ASP A 147 5.95 19.03 -12.93
C ASP A 147 7.16 19.71 -13.59
N GLN A 148 7.59 20.84 -13.04
CA GLN A 148 8.71 21.63 -13.57
C GLN A 148 10.01 21.46 -12.76
N GLU A 149 9.97 20.70 -11.67
CA GLU A 149 11.16 20.50 -10.84
C GLU A 149 12.00 19.33 -11.38
N PRO A 150 13.30 19.53 -11.67
CA PRO A 150 14.15 18.49 -12.26
C PRO A 150 14.33 17.24 -11.39
N TYR A 151 14.07 17.35 -10.09
CA TYR A 151 14.21 16.25 -9.11
C TYR A 151 12.89 15.74 -8.55
N ALA A 152 11.76 16.04 -9.21
CA ALA A 152 10.43 15.68 -8.72
C ALA A 152 10.26 14.19 -8.49
N GLU A 153 10.76 13.37 -9.41
CA GLU A 153 10.71 11.91 -9.32
C GLU A 153 11.52 11.40 -8.14
N ASP A 154 12.76 11.85 -8.00
CA ASP A 154 13.63 11.46 -6.91
C ASP A 154 13.04 11.87 -5.54
N ALA A 155 12.44 13.06 -5.48
CA ALA A 155 11.76 13.54 -4.27
C ALA A 155 10.55 12.67 -3.90
N LEU A 156 9.73 12.28 -4.88
CA LEU A 156 8.58 11.38 -4.67
C LEU A 156 9.03 10.00 -4.21
N LEU A 157 10.05 9.43 -4.86
CA LEU A 157 10.62 8.13 -4.48
C LEU A 157 11.17 8.15 -3.05
N PHE A 158 11.93 9.20 -2.71
CA PHE A 158 12.45 9.39 -1.36
C PHE A 158 11.31 9.49 -0.34
N TYR A 159 10.29 10.29 -0.64
CA TYR A 159 9.17 10.50 0.26
C TYR A 159 8.36 9.22 0.49
N VAL A 160 7.92 8.53 -0.58
CA VAL A 160 7.14 7.29 -0.50
C VAL A 160 7.94 6.19 0.20
N SER A 161 9.23 6.04 -0.15
CA SER A 161 10.10 5.04 0.48
C SER A 161 10.30 5.32 1.96
N GLY A 162 10.52 6.58 2.32
CA GLY A 162 10.66 7.01 3.72
C GLY A 162 9.39 6.78 4.53
N MET A 163 8.24 7.20 4.00
CA MET A 163 6.94 7.03 4.64
C MET A 163 6.61 5.56 4.88
N MET A 164 6.78 4.71 3.85
CA MET A 164 6.51 3.28 3.97
C MET A 164 7.49 2.59 4.94
N SER A 165 8.75 2.99 4.94
CA SER A 165 9.75 2.50 5.90
C SER A 165 9.38 2.85 7.35
N LEU A 166 8.85 4.06 7.59
CA LEU A 166 8.33 4.46 8.90
C LEU A 166 7.14 3.60 9.32
N VAL A 167 6.19 3.31 8.43
CA VAL A 167 5.05 2.42 8.71
C VAL A 167 5.53 1.02 9.08
N ILE A 168 6.42 0.41 8.29
CA ILE A 168 6.96 -0.93 8.55
C ILE A 168 7.68 -0.95 9.91
N ARG A 169 8.51 0.05 10.20
CA ARG A 169 9.22 0.15 11.47
C ARG A 169 8.29 0.33 12.67
N TRP A 170 7.24 1.16 12.50
CA TRP A 170 6.23 1.40 13.50
C TRP A 170 5.40 0.14 13.78
N TYR A 171 4.99 -0.58 12.74
CA TYR A 171 4.36 -1.88 12.86
C TYR A 171 5.26 -2.88 13.62
N GLN A 172 6.57 -2.97 13.32
CA GLN A 172 7.52 -3.85 13.99
C GLN A 172 7.66 -3.57 15.49
N SER A 173 7.32 -2.36 15.94
CA SER A 173 7.25 -1.99 17.37
C SER A 173 5.85 -2.20 17.96
N ASP A 174 4.99 -2.95 17.29
CA ASP A 174 3.57 -3.13 17.63
C ASP A 174 2.81 -1.81 17.82
N PHE A 175 3.12 -0.84 16.95
CA PHE A 175 2.53 0.51 17.00
C PHE A 175 2.69 1.19 18.35
N ALA A 176 3.83 1.01 19.00
CA ALA A 176 4.10 1.48 20.37
C ALA A 176 3.91 2.99 20.56
N ARG A 177 4.04 3.79 19.49
CA ARG A 177 3.77 5.23 19.52
C ARG A 177 2.37 5.52 19.00
N PRO A 178 1.68 6.54 19.51
CA PRO A 178 0.45 7.03 18.89
C PRO A 178 0.75 7.71 17.55
N GLU A 179 -0.26 7.85 16.68
CA GLU A 179 -0.14 8.51 15.38
C GLU A 179 0.40 9.94 15.49
N SER A 180 0.02 10.67 16.54
CA SER A 180 0.49 12.04 16.78
C SER A 180 2.02 12.11 16.95
N GLU A 181 2.63 11.15 17.64
CA GLU A 181 4.08 11.09 17.78
C GLU A 181 4.76 10.70 16.46
N MET A 182 4.11 9.87 15.64
CA MET A 182 4.61 9.53 14.30
C MET A 182 4.60 10.75 13.38
N VAL A 183 3.56 11.60 13.49
CA VAL A 183 3.48 12.89 12.78
C VAL A 183 4.58 13.84 13.25
N GLU A 184 4.82 13.95 14.56
CA GLU A 184 5.90 14.77 15.10
C GLU A 184 7.27 14.29 14.62
N LEU A 185 7.50 12.97 14.63
CA LEU A 185 8.73 12.36 14.08
C LEU A 185 8.91 12.73 12.60
N LEU A 186 7.85 12.59 11.78
CA LEU A 186 7.90 12.93 10.36
C LEU A 186 8.26 14.41 10.15
N ASN A 187 7.62 15.32 10.89
CA ASN A 187 7.90 16.75 10.82
C ASN A 187 9.35 17.05 11.18
N ARG A 188 9.90 16.40 12.20
CA ARG A 188 11.31 16.53 12.57
C ARG A 188 12.24 16.03 11.45
N LEU A 189 11.91 14.92 10.80
CA LEU A 189 12.70 14.37 9.70
C LEU A 189 12.70 15.26 8.46
N LEU A 190 11.56 15.89 8.14
CA LEU A 190 11.40 16.74 6.95
C LEU A 190 11.95 18.16 7.15
N TYR A 191 11.78 18.74 8.32
CA TYR A 191 12.10 20.15 8.57
C TYR A 191 13.30 20.37 9.48
N THR A 192 13.84 19.32 10.13
CA THR A 192 15.03 19.41 10.95
C THR A 192 16.08 18.48 10.39
N PRO A 193 17.25 18.97 9.93
CA PRO A 193 18.30 18.08 9.42
C PRO A 193 18.65 17.06 10.51
N PRO A 194 18.67 15.76 10.20
CA PRO A 194 18.80 14.68 11.17
C PRO A 194 20.17 14.66 11.87
N VAL A 195 21.12 15.50 11.47
CA VAL A 195 22.49 15.38 11.96
C VAL A 195 23.10 16.74 12.33
N LYS A 196 22.94 17.16 13.57
CA LYS A 196 23.96 18.01 14.23
C LYS A 196 25.19 17.19 14.68
N HIS A 197 25.29 15.93 14.30
CA HIS A 197 26.33 15.01 14.77
C HIS A 197 27.14 14.34 13.66
N ALA A 198 27.46 15.07 12.60
CA ALA A 198 28.49 14.64 11.66
C ALA A 198 29.91 14.79 12.30
N LYS A 199 30.09 14.32 13.54
CA LYS A 199 31.45 14.10 14.12
C LYS A 199 32.04 12.76 13.68
N TYR A 200 31.40 12.02 12.78
CA TYR A 200 31.85 10.68 12.36
C TYR A 200 32.29 10.56 10.90
N ILE A 201 32.37 11.68 10.16
CA ILE A 201 32.90 11.66 8.78
C ILE A 201 34.19 12.49 8.73
N SER A 202 35.09 12.22 9.65
CA SER A 202 36.50 12.65 9.52
C SER A 202 37.36 11.62 10.21
N LYS A 203 37.62 10.51 9.51
CA LYS A 203 38.88 9.73 9.58
C LYS A 203 39.06 8.97 8.30
#